data_4e0d3c2da7f9f1466c08778bc204ec6c
#
_entry.id   4e0d3c2da7f9f1466c08778bc204ec6c
#
_cell.length_a   1.000
_cell.length_b   1.000
_cell.length_c   1.000
_cell.angle_alpha   90.00
_cell.angle_beta   90.00
_cell.angle_gamma   90.00
#
_symmetry.space_group_name_H-M   'P 1'
#
loop_
_entity.id
_entity.type
_entity.pdbx_description
1 polymer ?
#
loop_
_entity_poly.entity_id
_entity_poly.type
_entity_poly.pdbx_seq_one_letter_code
_entity_poly.pdbx_strand_id
1 'polypeptide(L)'
;ENVPTLRAAAERGLTPLDPAQLCVAGDAAAFACPDFRIVQRGTGTDFGARGGTFGRLLGKTAALALRTRPGLKRALCVGCGVCRDVCPAHAITIENGRAHIDRGRCIHCFCCQEFCPRGAMQVHRTVIARIAGHL
;
A
#
# COMPACT_ATOMS: atom_id res chain seq x y z
N GLU A 1 -6.47 -19.55 -8.94
CA GLU A 1 -5.19 -19.56 -9.71
C GLU A 1 -4.52 -18.20 -9.83
N ASN A 2 -5.25 -17.10 -9.74
CA ASN A 2 -4.73 -15.75 -10.01
C ASN A 2 -4.23 -14.99 -8.76
N VAL A 3 -4.24 -15.62 -7.59
CA VAL A 3 -3.78 -15.00 -6.34
C VAL A 3 -2.37 -15.49 -6.01
N PRO A 4 -1.32 -14.68 -6.19
CA PRO A 4 0.08 -15.11 -6.01
C PRO A 4 0.39 -15.62 -4.60
N THR A 5 -0.26 -15.04 -3.59
CA THR A 5 -0.08 -15.46 -2.19
C THR A 5 -0.63 -16.85 -1.91
N LEU A 6 -1.78 -17.21 -2.50
CA LEU A 6 -2.33 -18.57 -2.37
C LEU A 6 -1.44 -19.60 -3.06
N ARG A 7 -0.88 -19.27 -4.24
CA ARG A 7 0.06 -20.14 -4.92
C ARG A 7 1.31 -20.39 -4.08
N ALA A 8 1.92 -19.34 -3.55
CA ALA A 8 3.10 -19.46 -2.69
C ALA A 8 2.82 -20.24 -1.40
N ALA A 9 1.61 -20.14 -0.85
CA ALA A 9 1.18 -20.92 0.31
C ALA A 9 1.01 -22.40 -0.05
N ALA A 10 0.43 -22.71 -1.21
CA ALA A 10 0.28 -24.09 -1.67
C ALA A 10 1.63 -24.75 -1.99
N GLU A 11 2.57 -24.04 -2.62
CA GLU A 11 3.92 -24.52 -2.87
C GLU A 11 4.67 -24.87 -1.57
N ARG A 12 4.31 -24.23 -0.48
CA ARG A 12 4.82 -24.51 0.88
C ARG A 12 4.00 -25.55 1.66
N GLY A 13 2.96 -26.11 1.06
CA GLY A 13 2.08 -27.09 1.72
C GLY A 13 1.19 -26.51 2.83
N LEU A 14 1.01 -25.17 2.86
CA LEU A 14 0.23 -24.51 3.91
C LEU A 14 -1.27 -24.50 3.61
N THR A 15 -1.68 -24.60 2.35
CA THR A 15 -3.09 -24.64 1.94
C THR A 15 -3.24 -25.38 0.61
N PRO A 16 -4.34 -26.11 0.39
CA PRO A 16 -4.64 -26.65 -0.94
C PRO A 16 -5.07 -25.53 -1.89
N LEU A 17 -4.82 -25.70 -3.19
CA LEU A 17 -5.34 -24.80 -4.23
C LEU A 17 -6.77 -25.14 -4.67
N ASP A 18 -7.17 -26.39 -4.48
CA ASP A 18 -8.51 -26.86 -4.81
C ASP A 18 -9.49 -26.46 -3.69
N PRO A 19 -10.50 -25.62 -3.99
CA PRO A 19 -11.51 -25.22 -3.01
C PRO A 19 -12.28 -26.40 -2.40
N ALA A 20 -12.41 -27.52 -3.13
CA ALA A 20 -13.09 -28.72 -2.62
C ALA A 20 -12.37 -29.39 -1.44
N GLN A 21 -11.08 -29.11 -1.27
CA GLN A 21 -10.25 -29.63 -0.18
C GLN A 21 -10.25 -28.71 1.05
N LEU A 22 -10.91 -27.54 0.97
CA LEU A 22 -10.99 -26.60 2.09
C LEU A 22 -12.09 -27.00 3.04
N CYS A 23 -11.78 -27.04 4.34
CA CYS A 23 -12.78 -27.20 5.39
C CYS A 23 -13.39 -25.81 5.68
N VAL A 24 -14.61 -25.56 5.20
CA VAL A 24 -15.31 -24.29 5.39
C VAL A 24 -16.32 -24.43 6.52
N ALA A 25 -16.21 -23.62 7.56
CA ALA A 25 -17.18 -23.53 8.63
C ALA A 25 -18.27 -22.52 8.24
N GLY A 26 -19.50 -23.03 8.02
CA GLY A 26 -20.67 -22.23 7.63
C GLY A 26 -21.12 -22.48 6.18
N ASP A 27 -22.12 -21.73 5.75
CA ASP A 27 -22.69 -21.84 4.40
C ASP A 27 -21.93 -20.92 3.44
N ALA A 28 -20.92 -21.45 2.75
CA ALA A 28 -20.16 -20.71 1.76
C ALA A 28 -21.03 -20.26 0.56
N ALA A 29 -22.10 -21.00 0.23
CA ALA A 29 -22.97 -20.66 -0.89
C ALA A 29 -23.77 -19.38 -0.64
N ALA A 30 -24.13 -19.10 0.62
CA ALA A 30 -24.81 -17.87 1.00
C ALA A 30 -24.00 -16.60 0.74
N PHE A 31 -22.67 -16.73 0.65
CA PHE A 31 -21.74 -15.60 0.40
C PHE A 31 -21.14 -15.64 -1.01
N ALA A 32 -21.57 -16.57 -1.85
CA ALA A 32 -21.10 -16.63 -3.23
C ALA A 32 -21.59 -15.42 -4.01
N CYS A 33 -20.67 -14.74 -4.70
CA CYS A 33 -20.96 -13.64 -5.59
C CYS A 33 -20.68 -14.07 -7.05
N PRO A 34 -21.68 -14.62 -7.75
CA PRO A 34 -21.48 -15.17 -9.11
C PRO A 34 -21.08 -14.09 -10.12
N ASP A 35 -21.50 -12.83 -9.87
CA ASP A 35 -21.19 -11.67 -10.75
C ASP A 35 -19.88 -10.98 -10.38
N PHE A 36 -19.06 -11.56 -9.48
CA PHE A 36 -17.80 -10.96 -9.09
C PHE A 36 -16.83 -10.91 -10.27
N ARG A 37 -16.53 -9.71 -10.71
CA ARG A 37 -15.60 -9.46 -11.82
C ARG A 37 -14.19 -9.22 -11.29
N ILE A 38 -13.29 -10.15 -11.58
CA ILE A 38 -11.86 -9.97 -11.28
C ILE A 38 -11.27 -8.97 -12.26
N VAL A 39 -10.63 -7.93 -11.75
CA VAL A 39 -9.88 -6.99 -12.58
C VAL A 39 -8.73 -7.74 -13.24
N GLN A 40 -8.76 -7.83 -14.58
CA GLN A 40 -7.70 -8.46 -15.38
C GLN A 40 -6.41 -7.63 -15.24
N ARG A 41 -5.28 -8.30 -14.94
CA ARG A 41 -3.96 -7.68 -14.98
C ARG A 41 -3.72 -7.13 -16.40
N GLY A 42 -3.46 -5.85 -16.54
CA GLY A 42 -3.15 -5.21 -17.81
C GLY A 42 -4.02 -4.02 -18.18
N THR A 43 -5.08 -3.73 -17.44
CA THR A 43 -5.87 -2.52 -17.63
C THR A 43 -5.28 -1.36 -16.83
N GLY A 44 -4.14 -0.84 -17.27
CA GLY A 44 -4.01 0.59 -17.24
C GLY A 44 -3.26 1.29 -16.13
N THR A 45 -2.70 0.64 -15.11
CA THR A 45 -1.86 1.36 -14.13
C THR A 45 -0.36 1.16 -14.32
N ASP A 46 0.03 0.41 -15.33
CA ASP A 46 1.43 0.20 -15.67
C ASP A 46 1.91 1.31 -16.61
N PHE A 47 2.19 2.48 -16.04
CA PHE A 47 2.71 3.64 -16.77
C PHE A 47 4.04 3.38 -17.48
N GLY A 48 4.64 2.21 -17.30
CA GLY A 48 5.93 1.83 -17.87
C GLY A 48 5.88 0.80 -19.00
N ALA A 49 4.74 0.12 -19.25
CA ALA A 49 4.70 -1.06 -20.11
C ALA A 49 4.45 -0.78 -21.62
N ARG A 50 4.02 0.42 -21.97
CA ARG A 50 3.59 0.78 -23.34
C ARG A 50 4.38 1.94 -23.95
N GLY A 51 5.69 1.89 -23.90
CA GLY A 51 6.49 2.89 -24.60
C GLY A 51 7.93 2.44 -24.64
N GLY A 52 8.63 2.68 -25.75
CA GLY A 52 10.07 2.48 -25.84
C GLY A 52 10.81 3.18 -24.70
N THR A 53 12.12 3.28 -24.76
CA THR A 53 12.97 3.87 -23.72
C THR A 53 12.47 5.24 -23.19
N PHE A 54 11.92 6.07 -24.08
CA PHE A 54 11.35 7.38 -23.73
C PHE A 54 10.04 7.25 -22.91
N GLY A 55 9.14 6.33 -23.26
CA GLY A 55 7.91 6.08 -22.52
C GLY A 55 8.18 5.53 -21.10
N ARG A 56 9.23 4.70 -20.96
CA ARG A 56 9.67 4.19 -19.65
C ARG A 56 10.23 5.31 -18.76
N LEU A 57 10.97 6.25 -19.33
CA LEU A 57 11.49 7.41 -18.60
C LEU A 57 10.34 8.33 -18.16
N LEU A 58 9.42 8.65 -19.08
CA LEU A 58 8.24 9.47 -18.79
C LEU A 58 7.33 8.81 -17.75
N GLY A 59 7.14 7.48 -17.81
CA GLY A 59 6.39 6.71 -16.84
C GLY A 59 7.02 6.73 -15.44
N LYS A 60 8.35 6.65 -15.34
CA LYS A 60 9.07 6.80 -14.06
C LYS A 60 8.90 8.18 -13.44
N THR A 61 9.01 9.24 -14.23
CA THR A 61 8.82 10.61 -13.73
C THR A 61 7.38 10.88 -13.33
N ALA A 62 6.39 10.39 -14.08
CA ALA A 62 4.98 10.47 -13.74
C ALA A 62 4.66 9.68 -12.46
N ALA A 63 5.16 8.46 -12.31
CA ALA A 63 5.00 7.67 -11.11
C ALA A 63 5.62 8.36 -9.89
N LEU A 64 6.77 8.99 -10.03
CA LEU A 64 7.42 9.76 -8.97
C LEU A 64 6.60 11.00 -8.59
N ALA A 65 6.05 11.71 -9.58
CA ALA A 65 5.22 12.88 -9.40
C ALA A 65 3.86 12.58 -8.74
N LEU A 66 3.30 11.40 -9.00
CA LEU A 66 2.03 10.95 -8.43
C LEU A 66 2.19 10.21 -7.09
N ARG A 67 3.41 9.97 -6.64
CA ARG A 67 3.70 9.16 -5.47
C ARG A 67 3.17 9.81 -4.19
N THR A 68 2.35 9.09 -3.46
CA THR A 68 1.91 9.47 -2.12
C THR A 68 3.00 9.16 -1.09
N ARG A 69 3.08 9.96 -0.03
CA ARG A 69 4.08 9.79 1.04
C ARG A 69 3.43 10.02 2.40
N PRO A 70 3.85 9.30 3.45
CA PRO A 70 3.45 9.67 4.81
C PRO A 70 4.08 11.01 5.17
N GLY A 71 3.33 11.85 5.85
CA GLY A 71 3.76 13.15 6.32
C GLY A 71 3.28 13.44 7.72
N LEU A 72 3.96 14.34 8.41
CA LEU A 72 3.63 14.73 9.78
C LEU A 72 2.91 16.07 9.83
N LYS A 73 1.72 16.10 10.43
CA LYS A 73 1.06 17.33 10.88
C LYS A 73 1.59 17.69 12.27
N ARG A 74 2.57 18.57 12.31
CA ARG A 74 3.33 18.89 13.53
C ARG A 74 2.46 19.33 14.71
N ALA A 75 1.36 20.06 14.43
CA ALA A 75 0.45 20.54 15.46
C ALA A 75 -0.27 19.42 16.24
N LEU A 76 -0.44 18.25 15.64
CA LEU A 76 -1.12 17.11 16.26
C LEU A 76 -0.15 16.11 16.89
N CYS A 77 1.14 16.21 16.58
CA CYS A 77 2.14 15.26 17.06
C CYS A 77 2.53 15.58 18.52
N VAL A 78 2.43 14.57 19.37
CA VAL A 78 2.82 14.63 20.79
C VAL A 78 4.09 13.82 21.09
N GLY A 79 4.77 13.27 20.09
CA GLY A 79 6.02 12.52 20.26
C GLY A 79 5.88 11.18 20.97
N CYS A 80 4.70 10.57 21.00
CA CYS A 80 4.42 9.33 21.76
C CYS A 80 5.21 8.10 21.32
N GLY A 81 5.83 8.09 20.12
CA GLY A 81 6.69 7.00 19.64
C GLY A 81 5.97 5.86 18.92
N VAL A 82 4.64 5.72 19.01
CA VAL A 82 3.90 4.60 18.38
C VAL A 82 4.25 4.40 16.91
N CYS A 83 4.33 5.49 16.13
CA CYS A 83 4.68 5.43 14.71
C CYS A 83 6.12 4.92 14.45
N ARG A 84 7.06 5.16 15.38
CA ARG A 84 8.41 4.60 15.33
C ARG A 84 8.38 3.09 15.57
N ASP A 85 7.63 2.67 16.59
CA ASP A 85 7.62 1.27 17.03
C ASP A 85 6.93 0.35 16.02
N VAL A 86 5.91 0.84 15.28
CA VAL A 86 5.22 0.09 14.22
C VAL A 86 5.89 0.20 12.85
N CYS A 87 7.00 0.92 12.72
CA CYS A 87 7.65 1.11 11.43
C CYS A 87 8.52 -0.10 11.04
N PRO A 88 8.13 -0.93 10.05
CA PRO A 88 8.91 -2.12 9.69
C PRO A 88 10.27 -1.78 9.04
N ALA A 89 10.40 -0.56 8.50
CA ALA A 89 11.65 -0.08 7.90
C ALA A 89 12.53 0.70 8.90
N HIS A 90 12.10 0.85 10.17
CA HIS A 90 12.77 1.66 11.19
C HIS A 90 13.16 3.07 10.66
N ALA A 91 12.28 3.66 9.86
CA ALA A 91 12.49 4.94 9.19
C ALA A 91 11.97 6.15 10.00
N ILE A 92 11.61 5.96 11.27
CA ILE A 92 11.05 7.04 12.09
C ILE A 92 11.83 7.15 13.39
N THR A 93 12.26 8.37 13.70
CA THR A 93 12.86 8.77 14.98
C THR A 93 11.95 9.75 15.70
N ILE A 94 12.14 9.89 17.03
CA ILE A 94 11.49 10.95 17.80
C ILE A 94 12.56 11.94 18.23
N GLU A 95 12.45 13.15 17.72
CA GLU A 95 13.40 14.23 17.95
C GLU A 95 12.64 15.48 18.43
N ASN A 96 13.10 16.10 19.49
CA ASN A 96 12.47 17.29 20.09
C ASN A 96 10.96 17.10 20.34
N GLY A 97 10.55 15.90 20.82
CA GLY A 97 9.16 15.56 21.10
C GLY A 97 8.27 15.41 19.88
N ARG A 98 8.84 15.18 18.68
CA ARG A 98 8.09 15.01 17.43
C ARG A 98 8.68 13.88 16.57
N ALA A 99 7.84 13.26 15.78
CA ALA A 99 8.29 12.25 14.83
C ALA A 99 9.05 12.89 13.66
N HIS A 100 10.17 12.29 13.29
CA HIS A 100 10.93 12.57 12.08
C HIS A 100 10.96 11.33 11.19
N ILE A 101 10.69 11.51 9.89
CA ILE A 101 10.64 10.41 8.92
C ILE A 101 11.86 10.48 8.00
N ASP A 102 12.72 9.48 8.06
CA ASP A 102 13.79 9.29 7.09
C ASP A 102 13.20 8.86 5.74
N ARG A 103 13.25 9.75 4.77
CA ARG A 103 12.69 9.55 3.43
C ARG A 103 13.43 8.51 2.60
N GLY A 104 14.72 8.30 2.87
CA GLY A 104 15.54 7.31 2.18
C GLY A 104 15.22 5.88 2.62
N ARG A 105 14.86 5.69 3.90
CA ARG A 105 14.49 4.38 4.46
C ARG A 105 13.01 4.07 4.35
N CYS A 106 12.15 5.08 4.17
CA CYS A 106 10.70 4.92 4.18
C CYS A 106 10.21 4.12 2.96
N ILE A 107 9.59 2.97 3.20
CA ILE A 107 8.99 2.09 2.17
C ILE A 107 7.56 2.47 1.79
N HIS A 108 7.02 3.55 2.33
CA HIS A 108 5.67 4.08 2.08
C HIS A 108 4.52 3.08 2.38
N CYS A 109 4.65 2.25 3.40
CA CYS A 109 3.62 1.28 3.81
C CYS A 109 2.43 1.91 4.57
N PHE A 110 2.57 3.14 5.05
CA PHE A 110 1.55 3.91 5.79
C PHE A 110 1.14 3.33 7.17
N CYS A 111 1.76 2.27 7.68
CA CYS A 111 1.48 1.76 9.04
C CYS A 111 1.53 2.85 10.10
N CYS A 112 2.46 3.81 9.98
CA CYS A 112 2.57 4.94 10.89
C CYS A 112 1.32 5.85 10.90
N GLN A 113 0.57 5.90 9.81
CA GLN A 113 -0.70 6.64 9.74
C GLN A 113 -1.82 5.89 10.44
N GLU A 114 -1.95 4.59 10.17
CA GLU A 114 -3.01 3.74 10.72
C GLU A 114 -2.93 3.65 12.25
N PHE A 115 -1.72 3.53 12.77
CA PHE A 115 -1.49 3.38 14.21
C PHE A 115 -1.31 4.70 14.98
N CYS A 116 -1.40 5.86 14.33
CA CYS A 116 -1.23 7.14 15.02
C CYS A 116 -2.48 7.52 15.85
N PRO A 117 -2.45 7.47 17.20
CA PRO A 117 -3.64 7.73 18.01
C PRO A 117 -4.11 9.20 17.95
N ARG A 118 -3.26 10.09 17.46
CA ARG A 118 -3.55 11.53 17.34
C ARG A 118 -3.86 11.94 15.89
N GLY A 119 -3.87 11.01 14.91
CA GLY A 119 -4.03 11.34 13.50
C GLY A 119 -2.97 12.31 12.96
N ALA A 120 -1.80 12.38 13.62
CA ALA A 120 -0.73 13.30 13.23
C ALA A 120 0.00 12.86 11.97
N MET A 121 0.01 11.56 11.66
CA MET A 121 0.52 11.04 10.41
C MET A 121 -0.57 11.09 9.34
N GLN A 122 -0.27 11.69 8.19
CA GLN A 122 -1.23 11.91 7.11
C GLN A 122 -0.63 11.51 5.77
N VAL A 123 -1.49 11.20 4.79
CA VAL A 123 -1.08 10.97 3.41
C VAL A 123 -0.84 12.31 2.73
N HIS A 124 0.40 12.58 2.37
CA HIS A 124 0.75 13.71 1.53
C HIS A 124 0.75 13.30 0.05
N ARG A 125 -0.14 13.91 -0.71
CA ARG A 125 -0.16 13.82 -2.17
C ARG A 125 0.60 15.02 -2.74
N THR A 126 1.32 14.79 -3.83
CA THR A 126 1.93 15.90 -4.58
C THR A 126 0.83 16.82 -5.14
N VAL A 127 1.17 18.04 -5.48
CA VAL A 127 0.21 19.00 -6.10
C VAL A 127 -0.37 18.40 -7.37
N ILE A 128 0.46 17.76 -8.19
CA ILE A 128 0.05 17.09 -9.43
C ILE A 128 -0.96 15.96 -9.13
N ALA A 129 -0.71 15.14 -8.11
CA ALA A 129 -1.61 14.06 -7.71
C ALA A 129 -2.95 14.58 -7.16
N ARG A 130 -2.97 15.78 -6.56
CA ARG A 130 -4.21 16.43 -6.12
C ARG A 130 -5.05 16.90 -7.31
N ILE A 131 -4.44 17.55 -8.29
CA ILE A 131 -5.12 18.04 -9.50
C ILE A 131 -5.65 16.85 -10.31
N ALA A 132 -4.85 15.80 -10.52
CA ALA A 132 -5.26 14.61 -11.27
C ALA A 132 -6.38 13.79 -10.58
N GLY A 133 -6.52 13.91 -9.28
CA GLY A 133 -7.59 13.22 -8.51
C GLY A 133 -8.92 13.98 -8.47
N HIS A 134 -9.02 15.16 -9.10
CA HIS A 134 -10.25 15.95 -9.26
C HIS A 134 -10.81 15.92 -10.68
N LEU A 135 -10.20 15.16 -11.59
CA LEU A 135 -10.67 14.87 -12.95
C LEU A 135 -11.32 13.49 -13.01
#